data_4f5d3550b707d5397c01c514e7924d51
#
_entry.id   4f5d3550b707d5397c01c514e7924d51
#
_cell.length_a   1.000
_cell.length_b   1.000
_cell.length_c   1.000
_cell.angle_alpha   90.00
_cell.angle_beta   90.00
_cell.angle_gamma   90.00
#
_symmetry.space_group_name_H-M   'P 1'
#
loop_
_entity.id
_entity.type
_entity.pdbx_description
1 polymer ?
#
loop_
_entity_poly.entity_id
_entity_poly.type
_entity_poly.pdbx_seq_one_letter_code
_entity_poly.pdbx_strand_id
1 'polypeptide(L)' 'MHTMNEIMNILSEVKPGIEAGPDTELVRTGVLDSVDIMSVVMALAEEFDLEISPLDLKEENFHTPAAILDLVNRLDD' A
#
# COMPACT_ATOMS: atom_id res chain seq x y z
N MET A 1 -0.68 14.92 5.67
CA MET A 1 0.29 14.08 4.96
C MET A 1 0.51 12.79 5.74
N HIS A 2 0.56 11.67 5.04
CA HIS A 2 0.74 10.37 5.68
C HIS A 2 2.22 10.02 5.77
N THR A 3 2.55 9.10 6.66
CA THR A 3 3.94 8.72 6.92
C THR A 3 4.18 7.27 6.58
N MET A 4 5.46 6.92 6.43
CA MET A 4 5.84 5.53 6.15
C MET A 4 5.40 4.58 7.27
N ASN A 5 5.42 5.02 8.53
CA ASN A 5 4.97 4.19 9.64
C ASN A 5 3.51 3.79 9.48
N GLU A 6 2.67 4.71 9.01
CA GLU A 6 1.26 4.40 8.76
C GLU A 6 1.13 3.34 7.67
N ILE A 7 1.91 3.45 6.62
CA ILE A 7 1.90 2.46 5.53
C ILE A 7 2.37 1.10 6.05
N MET A 8 3.44 1.08 6.84
CA MET A 8 3.96 -0.17 7.40
C MET A 8 2.96 -0.84 8.33
N ASN A 9 2.22 -0.06 9.11
CA ASN A 9 1.18 -0.59 9.99
C ASN A 9 0.07 -1.26 9.19
N ILE A 10 -0.34 -0.65 8.09
CA ILE A 10 -1.37 -1.22 7.22
C ILE A 10 -0.87 -2.51 6.59
N LEU A 11 0.36 -2.53 6.09
CA LEU A 11 0.93 -3.74 5.52
C LEU A 11 0.99 -4.87 6.54
N SER A 12 1.32 -4.55 7.78
CA SER A 12 1.37 -5.54 8.85
C SER A 12 -0.01 -6.09 9.21
N GLU A 13 -1.04 -5.28 9.09
CA GLU A 13 -2.42 -5.71 9.32
C GLU A 13 -2.87 -6.67 8.22
N VAL A 14 -2.54 -6.35 6.98
CA VAL A 14 -2.92 -7.18 5.83
C VAL A 14 -2.11 -8.47 5.79
N LYS A 15 -0.83 -8.38 6.07
CA LYS A 15 0.09 -9.51 6.02
C LYS A 15 0.92 -9.57 7.29
N PRO A 16 0.43 -10.21 8.36
CA PRO A 16 1.18 -10.31 9.60
C PRO A 16 2.53 -10.99 9.38
N GLY A 17 3.57 -10.44 9.97
CA GLY A 17 4.91 -10.97 9.81
C GLY A 17 5.68 -10.43 8.61
N ILE A 18 5.07 -9.51 7.85
CA ILE A 18 5.76 -8.93 6.70
C ILE A 18 7.01 -8.18 7.17
N GLU A 19 8.11 -8.39 6.45
CA GLU A 19 9.36 -7.66 6.69
C GLU A 19 9.64 -6.85 5.44
N ALA A 20 9.46 -5.54 5.53
CA ALA A 20 9.63 -4.68 4.38
C ALA A 20 10.18 -3.33 4.79
N GLY A 21 11.07 -2.81 3.97
CA GLY A 21 11.53 -1.43 4.06
C GLY A 21 10.88 -0.61 2.97
N PRO A 22 11.20 0.71 2.91
CA PRO A 22 10.57 1.60 1.93
C PRO A 22 10.76 1.17 0.47
N ASP A 23 11.87 0.52 0.17
CA ASP A 23 12.20 0.14 -1.21
C ASP A 23 12.04 -1.37 -1.48
N THR A 24 11.45 -2.11 -0.56
CA THR A 24 11.24 -3.53 -0.74
C THR A 24 10.20 -3.76 -1.85
N GLU A 25 10.54 -4.58 -2.82
CA GLU A 25 9.62 -4.93 -3.90
C GLU A 25 8.58 -5.93 -3.37
N LEU A 26 7.33 -5.49 -3.31
CA LEU A 26 6.26 -6.26 -2.70
C LEU A 26 5.59 -7.23 -3.69
N VAL A 27 5.34 -6.76 -4.90
CA VAL A 27 4.62 -7.53 -5.91
C VAL A 27 5.56 -8.50 -6.61
N ARG A 28 6.72 -8.00 -7.02
CA ARG A 28 7.68 -8.75 -7.82
C ARG A 28 8.23 -9.98 -7.09
N THR A 29 8.42 -9.86 -5.78
CA THR A 29 8.95 -10.95 -4.96
C THR A 29 7.86 -11.88 -4.45
N GLY A 30 6.59 -11.55 -4.71
CA GLY A 30 5.48 -12.36 -4.24
C GLY A 30 5.12 -12.14 -2.78
N VAL A 31 5.66 -11.11 -2.15
CA VAL A 31 5.29 -10.77 -0.76
C VAL A 31 3.81 -10.44 -0.71
N LEU A 32 3.32 -9.69 -1.70
CA LEU A 32 1.89 -9.40 -1.84
C LEU A 32 1.40 -9.97 -3.17
N ASP A 33 0.35 -10.76 -3.14
CA ASP A 33 -0.33 -11.23 -4.35
C ASP A 33 -1.53 -10.31 -4.66
N SER A 34 -2.33 -10.69 -5.67
CA SER A 34 -3.48 -9.87 -6.08
C SER A 34 -4.49 -9.68 -4.96
N VAL A 35 -4.73 -10.72 -4.18
CA VAL A 35 -5.67 -10.66 -3.06
C VAL A 35 -5.13 -9.73 -1.98
N ASP A 36 -3.84 -9.84 -1.69
CA ASP A 36 -3.20 -8.98 -0.69
C ASP A 36 -3.26 -7.50 -1.12
N ILE A 37 -3.04 -7.23 -2.40
CA ILE A 37 -3.12 -5.87 -2.93
C ILE A 37 -4.54 -5.30 -2.73
N MET A 38 -5.56 -6.09 -3.00
CA MET A 38 -6.94 -5.64 -2.80
C MET A 38 -7.21 -5.36 -1.33
N SER A 39 -6.68 -6.18 -0.43
CA SER A 39 -6.81 -5.95 1.01
C SER A 39 -6.10 -4.67 1.44
N VAL A 40 -4.92 -4.41 0.89
CA VAL A 40 -4.20 -3.16 1.15
C VAL A 40 -5.02 -1.96 0.68
N VAL A 41 -5.58 -2.04 -0.53
CA VAL A 41 -6.40 -0.96 -1.09
C VAL A 41 -7.59 -0.66 -0.17
N MET A 42 -8.28 -1.69 0.28
CA MET A 42 -9.43 -1.53 1.18
C MET A 42 -9.01 -0.91 2.51
N ALA A 43 -7.89 -1.37 3.07
CA ALA A 43 -7.38 -0.85 4.34
C ALA A 43 -7.00 0.62 4.21
N LEU A 44 -6.32 0.99 3.12
CA LEU A 44 -5.94 2.39 2.87
C LEU A 44 -7.17 3.27 2.75
N ALA A 45 -8.17 2.81 2.02
CA ALA A 45 -9.40 3.58 1.82
C ALA A 45 -10.13 3.82 3.15
N GLU A 46 -10.19 2.81 4.00
CA GLU A 46 -10.86 2.92 5.30
C GLU A 46 -10.07 3.74 6.31
N GLU A 47 -8.78 3.45 6.43
CA GLU A 47 -7.93 4.09 7.45
C GLU A 47 -7.74 5.58 7.18
N PHE A 48 -7.60 5.94 5.91
CA PHE A 48 -7.30 7.32 5.52
C PHE A 48 -8.48 8.04 4.88
N ASP A 49 -9.62 7.38 4.80
CA ASP A 49 -10.84 7.94 4.21
C ASP A 49 -10.57 8.45 2.78
N LEU A 50 -9.96 7.60 1.96
CA LEU A 50 -9.60 7.94 0.58
C LEU A 50 -10.46 7.18 -0.41
N GLU A 51 -10.64 7.77 -1.59
CA GLU A 51 -11.25 7.11 -2.73
C GLU A 51 -10.13 6.66 -3.66
N ILE A 52 -9.92 5.35 -3.75
CA ILE A 52 -8.93 4.79 -4.64
C ILE A 52 -9.65 4.27 -5.88
N SER A 53 -9.39 4.93 -7.01
CA SER A 53 -10.01 4.60 -8.28
C SER A 53 -9.40 3.33 -8.88
N PRO A 54 -10.17 2.57 -9.70
CA PRO A 54 -9.58 1.47 -10.46
C PRO A 54 -8.40 1.90 -11.32
N LEU A 55 -8.35 3.16 -11.72
CA LEU A 55 -7.22 3.70 -12.50
C LEU A 55 -5.95 3.80 -11.67
N ASP A 56 -6.07 3.82 -10.35
CA ASP A 56 -4.93 3.88 -9.45
C ASP A 56 -4.38 2.49 -9.13
N LEU A 57 -5.09 1.43 -9.53
CA LEU A 57 -4.70 0.05 -9.24
C LEU A 57 -3.66 -0.45 -10.27
N LYS A 58 -2.49 0.18 -10.25
CA LYS A 58 -1.38 -0.18 -11.13
C LYS A 58 -0.26 -0.75 -10.28
N GLU A 59 0.47 -1.72 -10.83
CA GLU A 59 1.60 -2.31 -10.14
C GLU A 59 2.58 -1.24 -9.65
N GLU A 60 2.84 -0.23 -10.47
CA GLU A 60 3.77 0.84 -10.12
C GLU A 60 3.38 1.63 -8.88
N ASN A 61 2.10 1.62 -8.50
CA ASN A 61 1.62 2.31 -7.30
C ASN A 61 1.76 1.46 -6.04
N PHE A 62 1.96 0.16 -6.20
CA PHE A 62 1.97 -0.78 -5.07
C PHE A 62 3.22 -1.65 -5.03
N HIS A 63 4.18 -1.41 -5.89
CA HIS A 63 5.36 -2.27 -5.95
C HIS A 63 6.31 -2.11 -4.76
N THR A 64 6.28 -0.96 -4.09
CA THR A 64 7.07 -0.74 -2.87
C THR A 64 6.23 0.06 -1.87
N PRO A 65 6.56 -0.02 -0.56
CA PRO A 65 5.89 0.83 0.42
C PRO A 65 6.03 2.32 0.13
N ALA A 66 7.18 2.75 -0.42
CA ALA A 66 7.38 4.14 -0.79
C ALA A 66 6.40 4.57 -1.88
N ALA A 67 6.13 3.69 -2.85
CA ALA A 67 5.16 3.98 -3.91
C ALA A 67 3.75 4.10 -3.34
N ILE A 68 3.39 3.24 -2.39
CA ILE A 68 2.09 3.30 -1.72
C ILE A 68 1.94 4.63 -0.98
N LEU A 69 2.98 5.03 -0.26
CA LEU A 69 2.96 6.30 0.47
C LEU A 69 2.77 7.47 -0.48
N ASP A 70 3.48 7.46 -1.61
CA ASP A 70 3.34 8.50 -2.62
C ASP A 70 1.92 8.57 -3.17
N LEU A 71 1.34 7.41 -3.47
CA LEU A 71 -0.04 7.34 -3.96
C LEU A 71 -1.02 7.94 -2.94
N VAL A 72 -0.90 7.53 -1.69
CA VAL A 72 -1.78 7.99 -0.61
C VAL A 72 -1.69 9.51 -0.45
N ASN A 73 -0.48 10.05 -0.46
CA ASN A 73 -0.29 11.49 -0.32
C ASN A 73 -0.83 12.26 -1.51
N ARG A 74 -0.74 11.70 -2.71
CA ARG A 74 -1.33 12.33 -3.90
C ARG A 74 -2.84 12.37 -3.83
N LEU A 75 -3.45 11.29 -3.34
CA LEU A 75 -4.91 11.20 -3.25
C LEU A 75 -5.47 12.07 -2.12
N ASP A 76 -4.70 12.26 -1.07
CA ASP A 76 -5.12 13.01 0.10
C ASP A 76 -4.84 14.52 -0.04
N ASP A 77 -4.26 14.91 -1.12
CA ASP A 77 -3.90 16.32 -1.36
C ASP A 77 -5.08 17.12 -1.91
#